data_80273b2adfcc0fc56ea530c67bd6e09a
#
_entry.id   80273b2adfcc0fc56ea530c67bd6e09a
#
_cell.length_a   1.000
_cell.length_b   1.000
_cell.length_c   1.000
_cell.angle_alpha   90.00
_cell.angle_beta   90.00
_cell.angle_gamma   90.00
#
_symmetry.space_group_name_H-M   'P 1'
#
loop_
_entity.id
_entity.type
_entity.pdbx_description
1 polymer ?
#
loop_
_entity_poly.entity_id
_entity_poly.type
_entity_poly.pdbx_seq_one_letter_code
_entity_poly.pdbx_strand_id
1 'polypeptide(L)'
;MSSSVSSKTMANAVRALAMDAVQKANSGHPGMPMGMADIAVALWTKHLRHNPSDPKWLGRDRFLLSNGHGSMLQYALLHLAGYDLTIDDLKNFRQLHSKTPGHPEIGVTPGVETSTGPLGQGIANAVGMALAEKMLAAEFNEEGYDIINNYTYAFLGDGCLMEGISHEVCSLAGVWKLNKLIALYDDNGISIDGKIENWFGENVRERFESYNWNVIGPIDGHDIEAVSEAIEEAKKSDKPTPVSYTHLTQPTIA
;
A
#
# COMPACT_ATOMS: atom_id res chain seq x y z
N MET A 1 30.09 -16.29 -4.00
CA MET A 1 29.52 -15.00 -3.53
C MET A 1 28.20 -14.84 -4.24
N SER A 2 27.08 -14.97 -3.54
CA SER A 2 25.76 -14.67 -4.11
C SER A 2 25.71 -13.16 -4.34
N SER A 3 25.66 -12.71 -5.59
CA SER A 3 25.40 -11.29 -5.89
C SER A 3 24.00 -10.99 -5.40
N SER A 4 23.86 -10.09 -4.42
CA SER A 4 22.55 -9.61 -4.01
C SER A 4 21.85 -8.96 -5.20
N VAL A 5 20.62 -9.36 -5.47
CA VAL A 5 19.79 -8.75 -6.52
C VAL A 5 19.54 -7.28 -6.16
N SER A 6 19.76 -6.37 -7.11
CA SER A 6 19.55 -4.94 -6.84
C SER A 6 18.05 -4.63 -6.65
N SER A 7 17.74 -3.64 -5.82
CA SER A 7 16.35 -3.19 -5.58
C SER A 7 15.66 -2.78 -6.88
N LYS A 8 16.40 -2.15 -7.81
CA LYS A 8 15.90 -1.79 -9.13
C LYS A 8 15.51 -3.03 -9.96
N THR A 9 16.29 -4.10 -9.88
CA THR A 9 15.95 -5.37 -10.55
C THR A 9 14.70 -5.98 -9.96
N MET A 10 14.51 -5.92 -8.63
CA MET A 10 13.29 -6.39 -7.96
C MET A 10 12.07 -5.57 -8.41
N ALA A 11 12.17 -4.24 -8.42
CA ALA A 11 11.09 -3.37 -8.88
C ALA A 11 10.73 -3.65 -10.36
N ASN A 12 11.72 -3.87 -11.21
CA ASN A 12 11.48 -4.23 -12.61
C ASN A 12 10.83 -5.61 -12.76
N ALA A 13 11.15 -6.57 -11.89
CA ALA A 13 10.46 -7.87 -11.88
C ALA A 13 8.96 -7.70 -11.53
N VAL A 14 8.64 -6.86 -10.52
CA VAL A 14 7.25 -6.52 -10.18
C VAL A 14 6.53 -5.89 -11.38
N ARG A 15 7.18 -4.91 -12.05
CA ARG A 15 6.64 -4.26 -13.26
C ARG A 15 6.36 -5.25 -14.39
N ALA A 16 7.34 -6.11 -14.70
CA ALA A 16 7.22 -7.10 -15.76
C ALA A 16 6.06 -8.07 -15.49
N LEU A 17 5.97 -8.63 -14.28
CA LEU A 17 4.88 -9.53 -13.90
C LEU A 17 3.51 -8.85 -14.01
N ALA A 18 3.41 -7.58 -13.60
CA ALA A 18 2.16 -6.84 -13.70
C ALA A 18 1.76 -6.55 -15.16
N MET A 19 2.71 -6.11 -16.00
CA MET A 19 2.47 -5.88 -17.43
C MET A 19 2.00 -7.15 -18.11
N ASP A 20 2.72 -8.25 -17.95
CA ASP A 20 2.44 -9.51 -18.61
C ASP A 20 1.06 -10.06 -18.22
N ALA A 21 0.71 -9.98 -16.92
CA ALA A 21 -0.59 -10.47 -16.45
C ALA A 21 -1.75 -9.61 -16.98
N VAL A 22 -1.62 -8.28 -16.92
CA VAL A 22 -2.64 -7.35 -17.46
C VAL A 22 -2.79 -7.53 -18.96
N GLN A 23 -1.66 -7.62 -19.69
CA GLN A 23 -1.67 -7.84 -21.14
C GLN A 23 -2.33 -9.17 -21.50
N LYS A 24 -2.01 -10.25 -20.79
CA LYS A 24 -2.61 -11.55 -21.02
C LYS A 24 -4.11 -11.57 -20.74
N ALA A 25 -4.54 -10.92 -19.66
CA ALA A 25 -5.96 -10.80 -19.31
C ALA A 25 -6.73 -9.89 -20.27
N ASN A 26 -6.02 -9.08 -21.07
CA ASN A 26 -6.59 -8.00 -21.88
C ASN A 26 -7.56 -7.11 -21.07
N SER A 27 -7.28 -6.95 -19.79
CA SER A 27 -8.08 -6.20 -18.81
C SER A 27 -7.27 -5.95 -17.55
N GLY A 28 -7.39 -4.77 -16.97
CA GLY A 28 -6.73 -4.41 -15.72
C GLY A 28 -6.15 -3.01 -15.73
N HIS A 29 -5.39 -2.70 -14.70
CA HIS A 29 -4.82 -1.37 -14.47
C HIS A 29 -3.30 -1.48 -14.33
N PRO A 30 -2.51 -1.20 -15.37
CA PRO A 30 -1.06 -1.33 -15.31
C PRO A 30 -0.38 -0.12 -14.65
N GLY A 31 -0.99 1.06 -14.66
CA GLY A 31 -0.35 2.33 -14.25
C GLY A 31 0.16 2.31 -12.81
N MET A 32 -0.71 1.98 -11.86
CA MET A 32 -0.34 1.93 -10.46
C MET A 32 0.78 0.91 -10.15
N PRO A 33 0.73 -0.36 -10.62
CA PRO A 33 1.84 -1.29 -10.43
C PRO A 33 3.17 -0.81 -11.02
N MET A 34 3.12 -0.09 -12.13
CA MET A 34 4.32 0.47 -12.77
C MET A 34 4.93 1.59 -11.94
N GLY A 35 4.11 2.52 -11.47
CA GLY A 35 4.54 3.68 -10.69
C GLY A 35 5.03 3.30 -9.29
N MET A 36 4.31 2.43 -8.60
CA MET A 36 4.56 2.12 -7.19
C MET A 36 5.55 0.97 -6.95
N ALA A 37 6.16 0.39 -7.98
CA ALA A 37 7.03 -0.79 -7.81
C ALA A 37 8.26 -0.51 -6.93
N ASP A 38 8.92 0.64 -7.06
CA ASP A 38 10.09 0.99 -6.25
C ASP A 38 9.72 1.19 -4.78
N ILE A 39 8.61 1.87 -4.53
CA ILE A 39 8.05 2.11 -3.19
C ILE A 39 7.67 0.79 -2.53
N ALA A 40 7.02 -0.10 -3.29
CA ALA A 40 6.63 -1.41 -2.81
C ALA A 40 7.87 -2.26 -2.45
N VAL A 41 8.92 -2.22 -3.26
CA VAL A 41 10.18 -2.92 -2.97
C VAL A 41 10.84 -2.35 -1.71
N ALA A 42 10.89 -1.02 -1.53
CA ALA A 42 11.41 -0.41 -0.31
C ALA A 42 10.65 -0.93 0.93
N LEU A 43 9.33 -0.89 0.90
CA LEU A 43 8.49 -1.36 2.01
C LEU A 43 8.68 -2.86 2.28
N TRP A 44 8.53 -3.71 1.27
CA TRP A 44 8.48 -5.16 1.43
C TRP A 44 9.84 -5.79 1.77
N THR A 45 10.95 -5.18 1.35
CA THR A 45 12.29 -5.72 1.60
C THR A 45 12.95 -5.19 2.85
N LYS A 46 12.55 -4.01 3.34
CA LYS A 46 13.24 -3.34 4.45
C LYS A 46 12.36 -3.11 5.69
N HIS A 47 11.05 -3.04 5.55
CA HIS A 47 10.18 -2.55 6.63
C HIS A 47 9.04 -3.47 7.01
N LEU A 48 8.39 -4.13 6.05
CA LEU A 48 7.21 -4.95 6.28
C LEU A 48 7.58 -6.28 6.96
N ARG A 49 7.08 -6.51 8.16
CA ARG A 49 7.20 -7.80 8.82
C ARG A 49 6.08 -8.73 8.34
N HIS A 50 6.46 -9.78 7.65
CA HIS A 50 5.51 -10.77 7.13
C HIS A 50 6.12 -12.18 7.16
N ASN A 51 5.26 -13.19 7.08
CA ASN A 51 5.70 -14.58 7.00
C ASN A 51 4.93 -15.33 5.90
N PRO A 52 5.55 -15.59 4.75
CA PRO A 52 4.90 -16.29 3.65
C PRO A 52 4.42 -17.71 4.02
N SER A 53 5.12 -18.38 4.95
CA SER A 53 4.75 -19.73 5.42
C SER A 53 3.58 -19.72 6.43
N ASP A 54 3.31 -18.57 7.04
CA ASP A 54 2.17 -18.34 7.91
C ASP A 54 1.54 -16.97 7.64
N PRO A 55 0.74 -16.84 6.56
CA PRO A 55 0.12 -15.57 6.18
C PRO A 55 -0.83 -15.00 7.24
N LYS A 56 -1.19 -15.78 8.23
CA LYS A 56 -2.08 -15.38 9.34
C LYS A 56 -1.35 -15.14 10.66
N TRP A 57 -0.03 -15.20 10.67
CA TRP A 57 0.76 -14.89 11.87
C TRP A 57 0.31 -13.57 12.51
N LEU A 58 -0.02 -13.60 13.79
CA LEU A 58 -0.61 -12.45 14.50
C LEU A 58 0.31 -11.24 14.56
N GLY A 59 1.62 -11.46 14.70
CA GLY A 59 2.63 -10.40 14.79
C GLY A 59 3.04 -9.77 13.46
N ARG A 60 2.42 -10.18 12.33
CA ARG A 60 2.69 -9.57 11.02
C ARG A 60 2.18 -8.14 10.95
N ASP A 61 2.86 -7.30 10.19
CA ASP A 61 2.33 -6.01 9.78
C ASP A 61 1.16 -6.19 8.79
N ARG A 62 0.32 -5.20 8.65
CA ARG A 62 -0.82 -5.20 7.74
C ARG A 62 -0.49 -4.36 6.52
N PHE A 63 -0.66 -4.93 5.34
CA PHE A 63 -0.49 -4.23 4.08
C PHE A 63 -1.79 -4.20 3.29
N LEU A 64 -2.23 -3.00 2.91
CA LEU A 64 -3.49 -2.79 2.21
C LEU A 64 -3.31 -1.92 0.97
N LEU A 65 -4.03 -2.25 -0.09
CA LEU A 65 -4.19 -1.37 -1.26
C LEU A 65 -5.53 -0.66 -1.16
N SER A 66 -5.56 0.64 -0.81
CA SER A 66 -6.76 1.46 -0.93
C SER A 66 -7.08 1.74 -2.41
N ASN A 67 -6.06 1.88 -3.23
CA ASN A 67 -6.13 1.88 -4.69
C ASN A 67 -6.13 0.43 -5.23
N GLY A 68 -7.14 -0.35 -4.83
CA GLY A 68 -7.23 -1.79 -5.07
C GLY A 68 -7.27 -2.20 -6.55
N HIS A 69 -7.52 -1.26 -7.47
CA HIS A 69 -7.40 -1.49 -8.91
C HIS A 69 -5.97 -1.91 -9.32
N GLY A 70 -4.93 -1.52 -8.55
CA GLY A 70 -3.55 -1.93 -8.74
C GLY A 70 -3.21 -3.32 -8.18
N SER A 71 -4.17 -4.22 -8.07
CA SER A 71 -4.04 -5.54 -7.44
C SER A 71 -2.84 -6.36 -7.93
N MET A 72 -2.45 -6.23 -9.20
CA MET A 72 -1.28 -6.93 -9.73
C MET A 72 0.03 -6.54 -9.06
N LEU A 73 0.15 -5.31 -8.50
CA LEU A 73 1.29 -4.98 -7.65
C LEU A 73 1.38 -5.94 -6.46
N GLN A 74 0.28 -6.07 -5.72
CA GLN A 74 0.23 -6.94 -4.55
C GLN A 74 0.45 -8.42 -4.90
N TYR A 75 -0.15 -8.89 -5.98
CA TYR A 75 0.03 -10.30 -6.40
C TYR A 75 1.47 -10.59 -6.84
N ALA A 76 2.12 -9.69 -7.55
CA ALA A 76 3.53 -9.84 -7.92
C ALA A 76 4.43 -9.86 -6.67
N LEU A 77 4.18 -8.99 -5.69
CA LEU A 77 4.92 -8.95 -4.43
C LEU A 77 4.71 -10.24 -3.61
N LEU A 78 3.47 -10.70 -3.47
CA LEU A 78 3.16 -11.95 -2.76
C LEU A 78 3.84 -13.16 -3.41
N HIS A 79 3.80 -13.25 -4.75
CA HIS A 79 4.50 -14.30 -5.50
C HIS A 79 6.02 -14.25 -5.25
N LEU A 80 6.64 -13.08 -5.44
CA LEU A 80 8.08 -12.92 -5.28
C LEU A 80 8.55 -13.09 -3.83
N ALA A 81 7.69 -12.78 -2.86
CA ALA A 81 7.96 -12.98 -1.44
C ALA A 81 7.78 -14.45 -0.98
N GLY A 82 7.27 -15.34 -1.84
CA GLY A 82 7.16 -16.77 -1.57
C GLY A 82 5.87 -17.22 -0.88
N TYR A 83 4.81 -16.43 -0.97
CA TYR A 83 3.47 -16.89 -0.59
C TYR A 83 2.98 -17.98 -1.53
N ASP A 84 1.94 -18.73 -1.12
CA ASP A 84 1.30 -19.76 -1.97
C ASP A 84 0.52 -19.12 -3.14
N LEU A 85 1.28 -18.48 -4.01
CA LEU A 85 0.80 -17.84 -5.22
C LEU A 85 1.81 -18.09 -6.34
N THR A 86 1.45 -18.95 -7.28
CA THR A 86 2.35 -19.43 -8.33
C THR A 86 2.37 -18.47 -9.53
N ILE A 87 3.35 -18.65 -10.42
CA ILE A 87 3.39 -17.93 -11.71
C ILE A 87 2.16 -18.25 -12.56
N ASP A 88 1.59 -19.44 -12.45
CA ASP A 88 0.39 -19.81 -13.21
C ASP A 88 -0.86 -19.15 -12.60
N ASP A 89 -0.89 -18.90 -11.29
CA ASP A 89 -1.93 -18.06 -10.68
C ASP A 89 -1.87 -16.62 -11.22
N LEU A 90 -0.67 -16.04 -11.37
CA LEU A 90 -0.50 -14.72 -11.99
C LEU A 90 -0.95 -14.69 -13.45
N LYS A 91 -0.66 -15.74 -14.23
CA LYS A 91 -1.13 -15.88 -15.61
C LYS A 91 -2.65 -15.99 -15.73
N ASN A 92 -3.34 -16.35 -14.65
CA ASN A 92 -4.79 -16.44 -14.56
C ASN A 92 -5.43 -15.19 -13.94
N PHE A 93 -4.73 -14.05 -13.95
CA PHE A 93 -5.26 -12.78 -13.47
C PHE A 93 -6.61 -12.45 -14.09
N ARG A 94 -7.59 -12.07 -13.27
CA ARG A 94 -8.98 -11.76 -13.67
C ARG A 94 -9.77 -12.89 -14.32
N GLN A 95 -9.29 -14.13 -14.22
CA GLN A 95 -10.08 -15.26 -14.68
C GLN A 95 -11.02 -15.75 -13.58
N LEU A 96 -12.17 -16.29 -13.96
CA LEU A 96 -13.15 -16.79 -13.02
C LEU A 96 -12.52 -17.86 -12.11
N HIS A 97 -12.75 -17.75 -10.81
CA HIS A 97 -12.22 -18.63 -9.75
C HIS A 97 -10.68 -18.65 -9.61
N SER A 98 -9.95 -17.70 -10.20
CA SER A 98 -8.51 -17.60 -9.98
C SER A 98 -8.17 -17.07 -8.58
N LYS A 99 -6.96 -17.39 -8.09
CA LYS A 99 -6.41 -16.78 -6.87
C LYS A 99 -6.05 -15.30 -7.05
N THR A 100 -6.14 -14.75 -8.25
CA THR A 100 -5.77 -13.38 -8.61
C THR A 100 -6.95 -12.62 -9.23
N PRO A 101 -8.01 -12.36 -8.45
CA PRO A 101 -9.16 -11.59 -8.93
C PRO A 101 -8.77 -10.17 -9.33
N GLY A 102 -9.64 -9.45 -10.01
CA GLY A 102 -9.38 -8.10 -10.53
C GLY A 102 -9.05 -7.05 -9.46
N HIS A 103 -9.53 -7.26 -8.25
CA HIS A 103 -9.23 -6.48 -7.05
C HIS A 103 -8.89 -7.44 -5.91
N PRO A 104 -8.11 -7.02 -4.89
CA PRO A 104 -7.77 -7.89 -3.77
C PRO A 104 -9.03 -8.38 -3.04
N GLU A 105 -9.07 -9.68 -2.76
CA GLU A 105 -10.17 -10.31 -2.02
C GLU A 105 -9.64 -11.13 -0.86
N ILE A 106 -10.11 -10.81 0.35
CA ILE A 106 -9.75 -11.56 1.56
C ILE A 106 -10.28 -12.99 1.46
N GLY A 107 -9.43 -13.95 1.83
CA GLY A 107 -9.81 -15.38 1.80
C GLY A 107 -9.62 -16.04 0.42
N VAL A 108 -9.37 -15.27 -0.64
CA VAL A 108 -9.08 -15.79 -1.99
C VAL A 108 -7.58 -15.85 -2.23
N THR A 109 -6.87 -14.75 -2.04
CA THR A 109 -5.41 -14.68 -2.21
C THR A 109 -4.71 -14.76 -0.84
N PRO A 110 -3.78 -15.70 -0.63
CA PRO A 110 -2.98 -15.74 0.60
C PRO A 110 -2.19 -14.44 0.79
N GLY A 111 -2.27 -13.84 2.00
CA GLY A 111 -1.58 -12.59 2.32
C GLY A 111 -2.36 -11.31 2.02
N VAL A 112 -3.56 -11.41 1.46
CA VAL A 112 -4.48 -10.27 1.34
C VAL A 112 -5.23 -10.06 2.66
N GLU A 113 -5.14 -8.84 3.20
CA GLU A 113 -5.67 -8.49 4.52
C GLU A 113 -7.15 -8.03 4.48
N THR A 114 -7.59 -7.49 3.35
CA THR A 114 -8.96 -7.01 3.17
C THR A 114 -9.34 -6.94 1.70
N SER A 115 -10.63 -7.09 1.41
CA SER A 115 -11.15 -6.87 0.06
C SER A 115 -11.24 -5.37 -0.21
N THR A 116 -10.67 -4.95 -1.33
CA THR A 116 -10.71 -3.56 -1.81
C THR A 116 -11.13 -3.51 -3.27
N GLY A 117 -11.22 -2.31 -3.84
CA GLY A 117 -11.70 -2.04 -5.19
C GLY A 117 -12.46 -0.74 -5.20
N PRO A 118 -13.53 -0.56 -4.40
CA PRO A 118 -14.11 0.76 -4.17
C PRO A 118 -13.07 1.66 -3.49
N LEU A 119 -12.71 2.77 -4.15
CA LEU A 119 -11.71 3.73 -3.65
C LEU A 119 -12.10 4.27 -2.26
N GLY A 120 -11.14 4.55 -1.41
CA GLY A 120 -11.38 5.03 -0.05
C GLY A 120 -11.66 3.94 1.00
N GLN A 121 -12.17 2.76 0.60
CA GLN A 121 -12.46 1.69 1.55
C GLN A 121 -11.20 1.10 2.18
N GLY A 122 -10.11 0.99 1.42
CA GLY A 122 -8.84 0.44 1.94
C GLY A 122 -8.24 1.30 3.04
N ILE A 123 -8.20 2.63 2.89
CA ILE A 123 -7.70 3.51 3.95
C ILE A 123 -8.61 3.47 5.19
N ALA A 124 -9.93 3.33 5.00
CA ALA A 124 -10.86 3.16 6.11
C ALA A 124 -10.60 1.85 6.89
N ASN A 125 -10.38 0.75 6.17
CA ASN A 125 -9.98 -0.53 6.79
C ASN A 125 -8.62 -0.43 7.49
N ALA A 126 -7.66 0.30 6.92
CA ALA A 126 -6.34 0.51 7.53
C ALA A 126 -6.45 1.28 8.85
N VAL A 127 -7.28 2.32 8.91
CA VAL A 127 -7.59 3.02 10.16
C VAL A 127 -8.20 2.08 11.20
N GLY A 128 -9.15 1.23 10.79
CA GLY A 128 -9.75 0.22 11.66
C GLY A 128 -8.73 -0.79 12.20
N MET A 129 -7.81 -1.26 11.36
CA MET A 129 -6.74 -2.20 11.77
C MET A 129 -5.74 -1.54 12.71
N ALA A 130 -5.35 -0.29 12.46
CA ALA A 130 -4.46 0.45 13.35
C ALA A 130 -5.13 0.78 14.71
N LEU A 131 -6.43 1.04 14.71
CA LEU A 131 -7.20 1.19 15.95
C LEU A 131 -7.25 -0.14 16.73
N ALA A 132 -7.53 -1.25 16.04
CA ALA A 132 -7.55 -2.57 16.66
C ALA A 132 -6.19 -2.94 17.26
N GLU A 133 -5.08 -2.66 16.56
CA GLU A 133 -3.73 -2.82 17.11
C GLU A 133 -3.55 -2.03 18.40
N LYS A 134 -3.92 -0.74 18.39
CA LYS A 134 -3.76 0.12 19.57
C LYS A 134 -4.60 -0.35 20.76
N MET A 135 -5.82 -0.82 20.52
CA MET A 135 -6.69 -1.37 21.57
C MET A 135 -6.12 -2.67 22.14
N LEU A 136 -5.71 -3.59 21.27
CA LEU A 136 -5.12 -4.86 21.69
C LEU A 136 -3.78 -4.67 22.42
N ALA A 137 -2.96 -3.72 21.96
CA ALA A 137 -1.71 -3.36 22.65
C ALA A 137 -1.98 -2.84 24.07
N ALA A 138 -3.01 -2.01 24.25
CA ALA A 138 -3.40 -1.50 25.56
C ALA A 138 -3.95 -2.59 26.49
N GLU A 139 -4.52 -3.66 25.95
CA GLU A 139 -5.08 -4.77 26.71
C GLU A 139 -4.04 -5.85 27.05
N PHE A 140 -3.13 -6.18 26.13
CA PHE A 140 -2.27 -7.35 26.21
C PHE A 140 -0.78 -7.06 26.39
N ASN A 141 -0.29 -5.85 26.10
CA ASN A 141 1.11 -5.53 26.31
C ASN A 141 1.37 -5.19 27.77
N GLU A 142 2.51 -5.65 28.27
CA GLU A 142 3.01 -5.37 29.63
C GLU A 142 4.40 -4.73 29.52
N GLU A 143 4.87 -4.15 30.59
CA GLU A 143 6.20 -3.52 30.64
C GLU A 143 7.29 -4.54 30.26
N GLY A 144 8.01 -4.27 29.16
CA GLY A 144 9.04 -5.15 28.60
C GLY A 144 8.52 -6.30 27.71
N TYR A 145 7.21 -6.38 27.46
CA TYR A 145 6.60 -7.41 26.64
C TYR A 145 5.59 -6.84 25.63
N ASP A 146 6.09 -6.36 24.52
CA ASP A 146 5.28 -5.83 23.42
C ASP A 146 4.80 -6.95 22.49
N ILE A 147 3.75 -7.68 22.89
CA ILE A 147 3.19 -8.81 22.12
C ILE A 147 2.47 -8.28 20.88
N ILE A 148 1.74 -7.19 21.03
CA ILE A 148 1.02 -6.51 19.95
C ILE A 148 1.82 -5.28 19.55
N ASN A 149 2.48 -5.34 18.39
CA ASN A 149 3.37 -4.27 17.93
C ASN A 149 3.51 -4.28 16.41
N ASN A 150 2.38 -4.37 15.69
CA ASN A 150 2.38 -4.39 14.23
C ASN A 150 2.02 -3.02 13.65
N TYR A 151 2.67 -2.67 12.55
CA TYR A 151 2.32 -1.52 11.73
C TYR A 151 1.21 -1.86 10.75
N THR A 152 0.48 -0.84 10.33
CA THR A 152 -0.45 -0.89 9.22
C THR A 152 0.02 0.04 8.12
N TYR A 153 0.28 -0.50 6.94
CA TYR A 153 0.72 0.22 5.76
C TYR A 153 -0.40 0.23 4.72
N ALA A 154 -0.77 1.40 4.24
CA ALA A 154 -1.79 1.55 3.21
C ALA A 154 -1.21 2.27 1.98
N PHE A 155 -1.42 1.72 0.79
CA PHE A 155 -1.15 2.43 -0.46
C PHE A 155 -2.43 3.08 -0.95
N LEU A 156 -2.36 4.34 -1.34
CA LEU A 156 -3.50 5.12 -1.81
C LEU A 156 -3.07 6.16 -2.85
N GLY A 157 -4.01 6.64 -3.63
CA GLY A 157 -3.83 7.70 -4.61
C GLY A 157 -4.91 8.76 -4.49
N ASP A 158 -4.89 9.77 -5.34
CA ASP A 158 -5.82 10.90 -5.36
C ASP A 158 -7.28 10.46 -5.29
N GLY A 159 -7.67 9.49 -6.12
CA GLY A 159 -9.05 8.99 -6.13
C GLY A 159 -9.51 8.41 -4.79
N CYS A 160 -8.61 7.85 -3.98
CA CYS A 160 -8.97 7.39 -2.63
C CYS A 160 -9.26 8.55 -1.69
N LEU A 161 -8.56 9.67 -1.84
CA LEU A 161 -8.71 10.86 -1.01
C LEU A 161 -9.91 11.72 -1.41
N MET A 162 -10.44 11.55 -2.62
CA MET A 162 -11.69 12.18 -3.07
C MET A 162 -12.93 11.60 -2.41
N GLU A 163 -12.86 10.37 -1.91
CA GLU A 163 -14.00 9.70 -1.29
C GLU A 163 -14.32 10.29 0.10
N GLY A 164 -15.61 10.53 0.37
CA GLY A 164 -16.06 11.14 1.62
C GLY A 164 -15.57 10.40 2.87
N ILE A 165 -15.59 9.06 2.83
CA ILE A 165 -15.13 8.24 3.95
C ILE A 165 -13.66 8.52 4.33
N SER A 166 -12.82 8.91 3.39
CA SER A 166 -11.41 9.22 3.67
C SER A 166 -11.26 10.41 4.61
N HIS A 167 -12.16 11.41 4.51
CA HIS A 167 -12.17 12.57 5.40
C HIS A 167 -12.51 12.18 6.83
N GLU A 168 -13.55 11.37 7.00
CA GLU A 168 -14.04 10.95 8.32
C GLU A 168 -13.00 10.09 9.04
N VAL A 169 -12.51 9.04 8.39
CA VAL A 169 -11.60 8.08 9.03
C VAL A 169 -10.22 8.67 9.27
N CYS A 170 -9.68 9.50 8.36
CA CYS A 170 -8.38 10.13 8.56
C CYS A 170 -8.44 11.18 9.67
N SER A 171 -9.54 11.93 9.80
CA SER A 171 -9.74 12.84 10.93
C SER A 171 -9.74 12.07 12.27
N LEU A 172 -10.47 10.96 12.36
CA LEU A 172 -10.48 10.10 13.55
C LEU A 172 -9.11 9.51 13.86
N ALA A 173 -8.37 9.04 12.84
CA ALA A 173 -7.03 8.49 13.03
C ALA A 173 -6.07 9.49 13.69
N GLY A 174 -6.14 10.77 13.31
CA GLY A 174 -5.36 11.83 13.94
C GLY A 174 -5.78 12.13 15.37
N VAL A 175 -7.09 12.16 15.66
CA VAL A 175 -7.64 12.33 17.02
C VAL A 175 -7.15 11.20 17.94
N TRP A 176 -7.19 9.96 17.45
CA TRP A 176 -6.76 8.78 18.21
C TRP A 176 -5.26 8.56 18.21
N LYS A 177 -4.50 9.39 17.51
CA LYS A 177 -3.04 9.26 17.37
C LYS A 177 -2.63 7.83 17.01
N LEU A 178 -3.14 7.33 15.88
CA LEU A 178 -2.81 5.97 15.41
C LEU A 178 -1.43 5.95 14.76
N ASN A 179 -0.39 6.11 15.56
CA ASN A 179 0.99 6.34 15.12
C ASN A 179 1.63 5.15 14.37
N LYS A 180 1.04 3.96 14.44
CA LYS A 180 1.47 2.80 13.65
C LYS A 180 0.76 2.68 12.31
N LEU A 181 -0.03 3.68 11.92
CA LEU A 181 -0.61 3.81 10.59
C LEU A 181 0.28 4.68 9.70
N ILE A 182 0.84 4.08 8.67
CA ILE A 182 1.67 4.76 7.66
C ILE A 182 0.98 4.61 6.30
N ALA A 183 0.59 5.74 5.72
CA ALA A 183 -0.09 5.80 4.43
C ALA A 183 0.88 6.30 3.36
N LEU A 184 1.17 5.47 2.35
CA LEU A 184 2.01 5.87 1.23
C LEU A 184 1.10 6.41 0.13
N TYR A 185 1.16 7.72 -0.07
CA TYR A 185 0.26 8.46 -0.93
C TYR A 185 0.91 8.80 -2.26
N ASP A 186 0.34 8.25 -3.33
CA ASP A 186 0.70 8.54 -4.72
C ASP A 186 0.06 9.86 -5.16
N ASP A 187 0.83 10.94 -5.05
CA ASP A 187 0.48 12.30 -5.40
C ASP A 187 0.89 12.58 -6.85
N ASN A 188 0.20 11.94 -7.79
CA ASN A 188 0.54 12.00 -9.21
C ASN A 188 -0.36 12.93 -10.03
N GLY A 189 -1.38 13.51 -9.44
CA GLY A 189 -2.30 14.44 -10.10
C GLY A 189 -3.18 13.80 -11.16
N ILE A 190 -3.37 12.46 -11.11
CA ILE A 190 -4.17 11.72 -12.08
C ILE A 190 -5.20 10.84 -11.35
N SER A 191 -6.41 10.82 -11.87
CA SER A 191 -7.45 9.88 -11.45
C SER A 191 -8.19 9.35 -12.69
N ILE A 192 -8.36 8.03 -12.76
CA ILE A 192 -8.96 7.31 -13.91
C ILE A 192 -8.07 7.49 -15.14
N ASP A 193 -8.44 8.38 -16.05
CA ASP A 193 -7.78 8.63 -17.35
C ASP A 193 -7.42 10.12 -17.57
N GLY A 194 -7.50 10.94 -16.52
CA GLY A 194 -7.30 12.38 -16.65
C GLY A 194 -6.70 13.06 -15.43
N LYS A 195 -6.28 14.32 -15.65
CA LYS A 195 -5.77 15.19 -14.61
C LYS A 195 -6.87 15.59 -13.64
N ILE A 196 -6.50 15.75 -12.37
CA ILE A 196 -7.44 16.10 -11.29
C ILE A 196 -7.72 17.60 -11.16
N GLU A 197 -6.97 18.46 -11.83
CA GLU A 197 -6.95 19.94 -11.68
C GLU A 197 -8.33 20.62 -11.63
N ASN A 198 -9.36 20.03 -12.28
CA ASN A 198 -10.67 20.66 -12.39
C ASN A 198 -11.72 20.09 -11.40
N TRP A 199 -11.35 19.11 -10.59
CA TRP A 199 -12.31 18.42 -9.71
C TRP A 199 -11.74 18.00 -8.35
N PHE A 200 -10.43 18.09 -8.15
CA PHE A 200 -9.77 17.86 -6.88
C PHE A 200 -8.70 18.94 -6.68
N GLY A 201 -9.08 20.04 -6.06
CA GLY A 201 -8.24 21.24 -5.91
C GLY A 201 -7.82 21.51 -4.47
N GLU A 202 -7.96 20.54 -3.58
CA GLU A 202 -7.56 20.71 -2.18
C GLU A 202 -6.04 20.52 -2.00
N ASN A 203 -5.50 21.19 -0.98
CA ASN A 203 -4.12 20.97 -0.54
C ASN A 203 -4.12 19.77 0.42
N VAL A 204 -3.73 18.59 -0.11
CA VAL A 204 -3.72 17.34 0.65
C VAL A 204 -2.80 17.42 1.87
N ARG A 205 -1.63 18.08 1.77
CA ARG A 205 -0.72 18.29 2.90
C ARG A 205 -1.43 19.03 4.04
N GLU A 206 -1.99 20.21 3.75
CA GLU A 206 -2.68 21.02 4.77
C GLU A 206 -3.90 20.30 5.35
N ARG A 207 -4.60 19.52 4.53
CA ARG A 207 -5.69 18.66 4.98
C ARG A 207 -5.23 17.68 6.05
N PHE A 208 -4.16 16.91 5.80
CA PHE A 208 -3.65 15.94 6.76
C PHE A 208 -3.01 16.61 7.99
N GLU A 209 -2.33 17.73 7.82
CA GLU A 209 -1.85 18.54 8.95
C GLU A 209 -3.01 19.01 9.83
N SER A 210 -4.14 19.44 9.24
CA SER A 210 -5.34 19.83 9.98
C SER A 210 -6.01 18.65 10.72
N TYR A 211 -5.83 17.42 10.24
CA TYR A 211 -6.24 16.21 10.94
C TYR A 211 -5.26 15.76 12.03
N ASN A 212 -4.21 16.53 12.28
CA ASN A 212 -3.17 16.20 13.25
C ASN A 212 -2.32 14.96 12.87
N TRP A 213 -2.08 14.76 11.59
CA TRP A 213 -1.11 13.79 11.08
C TRP A 213 0.29 14.40 10.97
N ASN A 214 1.32 13.55 10.97
CA ASN A 214 2.70 13.93 10.66
C ASN A 214 2.95 13.75 9.17
N VAL A 215 3.02 14.83 8.38
CA VAL A 215 3.12 14.74 6.91
C VAL A 215 4.57 14.78 6.45
N ILE A 216 5.01 13.73 5.76
CA ILE A 216 6.35 13.62 5.17
C ILE A 216 6.24 13.72 3.65
N GLY A 217 7.19 14.40 3.02
CA GLY A 217 7.27 14.55 1.58
C GLY A 217 6.99 15.99 1.10
N PRO A 218 6.89 16.22 -0.23
CA PRO A 218 6.97 15.20 -1.27
C PRO A 218 8.39 14.62 -1.43
N ILE A 219 8.47 13.33 -1.75
CA ILE A 219 9.73 12.63 -2.05
C ILE A 219 9.68 12.03 -3.46
N ASP A 220 10.84 11.69 -4.02
CA ASP A 220 10.91 10.94 -5.27
C ASP A 220 10.55 9.45 -5.01
N GLY A 221 9.42 9.00 -5.54
CA GLY A 221 8.95 7.62 -5.40
C GLY A 221 9.82 6.59 -6.12
N HIS A 222 10.74 7.00 -7.00
CA HIS A 222 11.72 6.12 -7.63
C HIS A 222 13.04 5.99 -6.87
N ASP A 223 13.26 6.84 -5.86
CA ASP A 223 14.40 6.74 -4.95
C ASP A 223 14.05 5.83 -3.77
N ILE A 224 14.44 4.55 -3.88
CA ILE A 224 14.16 3.52 -2.87
C ILE A 224 14.76 3.86 -1.50
N GLU A 225 15.91 4.54 -1.45
CA GLU A 225 16.52 4.94 -0.19
C GLU A 225 15.76 6.09 0.46
N ALA A 226 15.36 7.12 -0.33
CA ALA A 226 14.53 8.21 0.17
C ALA A 226 13.17 7.70 0.70
N VAL A 227 12.55 6.74 0.02
CA VAL A 227 11.32 6.09 0.50
C VAL A 227 11.57 5.34 1.81
N SER A 228 12.67 4.60 1.90
CA SER A 228 13.02 3.86 3.11
C SER A 228 13.28 4.80 4.30
N GLU A 229 14.01 5.90 4.10
CA GLU A 229 14.28 6.91 5.13
C GLU A 229 12.97 7.57 5.61
N ALA A 230 12.07 7.89 4.70
CA ALA A 230 10.77 8.47 5.02
C ALA A 230 9.91 7.51 5.87
N ILE A 231 9.93 6.20 5.58
CA ILE A 231 9.23 5.19 6.40
C ILE A 231 9.86 5.10 7.79
N GLU A 232 11.20 5.13 7.90
CA GLU A 232 11.87 5.14 9.21
C GLU A 232 11.58 6.41 10.01
N GLU A 233 11.46 7.55 9.36
CA GLU A 233 11.02 8.80 10.01
C GLU A 233 9.57 8.69 10.48
N ALA A 234 8.68 8.17 9.64
CA ALA A 234 7.28 7.94 9.98
C ALA A 234 7.10 7.08 11.23
N LYS A 235 7.91 6.02 11.38
CA LYS A 235 7.89 5.13 12.55
C LYS A 235 8.27 5.82 13.86
N LYS A 236 8.98 6.94 13.82
CA LYS A 236 9.38 7.72 15.01
C LYS A 236 8.29 8.69 15.49
N SER A 237 7.26 8.91 14.67
CA SER A 237 6.17 9.83 14.97
C SER A 237 5.23 9.27 16.04
N ASP A 238 4.67 10.13 16.89
CA ASP A 238 3.56 9.81 17.80
C ASP A 238 2.18 9.96 17.15
N LYS A 239 2.15 10.22 15.82
CA LYS A 239 0.96 10.48 15.00
C LYS A 239 0.93 9.55 13.79
N PRO A 240 -0.25 9.29 13.21
CA PRO A 240 -0.32 8.64 11.91
C PRO A 240 0.40 9.49 10.86
N THR A 241 1.02 8.84 9.87
CA THR A 241 1.89 9.55 8.93
C THR A 241 1.51 9.21 7.49
N PRO A 242 1.08 10.19 6.66
CA PRO A 242 1.11 10.05 5.22
C PRO A 242 2.52 10.39 4.73
N VAL A 243 3.06 9.54 3.88
CA VAL A 243 4.26 9.81 3.09
C VAL A 243 3.80 10.12 1.68
N SER A 244 3.82 11.41 1.30
CA SER A 244 3.51 11.85 -0.06
C SER A 244 4.73 11.66 -0.94
N TYR A 245 4.52 11.05 -2.09
CA TYR A 245 5.56 10.91 -3.10
C TYR A 245 5.01 11.20 -4.50
N THR A 246 5.89 11.69 -5.34
CA THR A 246 5.63 11.84 -6.77
C THR A 246 6.50 10.84 -7.53
N HIS A 247 6.01 10.37 -8.65
CA HIS A 247 6.79 9.63 -9.62
C HIS A 247 6.49 10.18 -11.02
N LEU A 248 7.42 9.95 -11.94
CA LEU A 248 7.17 10.33 -13.32
C LEU A 248 6.01 9.48 -13.84
N THR A 249 4.87 10.12 -14.07
CA THR A 249 3.78 9.49 -14.80
C THR A 249 4.29 9.21 -16.21
N GLN A 250 4.38 7.96 -16.60
CA GLN A 250 4.59 7.66 -18.00
C GLN A 250 3.42 8.27 -18.78
N PRO A 251 3.68 9.02 -19.87
CA PRO A 251 2.61 9.52 -20.70
C PRO A 251 1.77 8.32 -21.11
N THR A 252 0.47 8.41 -20.88
CA THR A 252 -0.48 7.42 -21.35
C THR A 252 -0.26 7.30 -22.85
N ILE A 253 0.29 6.19 -23.30
CA ILE A 253 0.35 5.90 -24.71
C ILE A 253 -1.09 5.61 -25.10
N ALA A 254 -1.69 6.58 -25.76
CA ALA A 254 -3.02 6.47 -26.33
C ALA A 254 -3.04 5.43 -27.46
#